data_de08bfbde1453fba2907f8c73773e314
#
_entry.id   de08bfbde1453fba2907f8c73773e314
#
_cell.length_a   1.000
_cell.length_b   1.000
_cell.length_c   1.000
_cell.angle_alpha   90.00
_cell.angle_beta   90.00
_cell.angle_gamma   90.00
#
_symmetry.space_group_name_H-M   'P 1'
#
loop_
_entity.id
_entity.type
_entity.pdbx_description
1 polymer ?
#
loop_
_entity_poly.entity_id
_entity_poly.type
_entity_poly.pdbx_seq_one_letter_code
_entity_poly.pdbx_strand_id
1 'polypeptide(L)'
;MTDASGFELTHKKIIESGKLNFLNYGFERANLRKICKDAGVTTGAFYRHFEDKEDLFVDLVEPLANEILEFYSKFETESFQSLKRDELEDLADINVNGSIEAALYMFGKKELFELLMYHAYGTKYANFADKLVELEDENRKKVFQIVAGKKQMIEIPETTIHLLDHAYINALCEIIIHSKTESEVRMNSKIVAEFFNNGWENLRGF
;
A
#
# COMPACT_ATOMS: atom_id res chain seq x y z
N MET A 1 11.82 34.15 -6.09
CA MET A 1 10.62 33.30 -6.28
C MET A 1 10.33 33.30 -7.76
N THR A 2 10.70 32.22 -8.47
CA THR A 2 10.38 32.09 -9.89
C THR A 2 8.90 31.81 -9.99
N ASP A 3 8.15 32.71 -10.65
CA ASP A 3 6.75 32.43 -11.01
C ASP A 3 6.71 31.11 -11.79
N ALA A 4 5.92 30.14 -11.28
CA ALA A 4 5.66 28.90 -11.99
C ALA A 4 5.14 29.26 -13.39
N SER A 5 5.65 28.59 -14.43
CA SER A 5 5.19 28.85 -15.79
C SER A 5 3.67 28.60 -15.85
N GLY A 6 2.96 29.26 -16.76
CA GLY A 6 1.51 29.04 -16.91
C GLY A 6 1.17 27.59 -17.20
N PHE A 7 2.12 26.81 -17.75
CA PHE A 7 2.02 25.37 -17.93
C PHE A 7 2.00 24.62 -16.59
N GLU A 8 2.99 24.87 -15.71
CA GLU A 8 3.07 24.21 -14.39
C GLU A 8 1.85 24.51 -13.50
N LEU A 9 1.35 25.76 -13.55
CA LEU A 9 0.16 26.14 -12.81
C LEU A 9 -1.09 25.39 -13.31
N THR A 10 -1.21 25.22 -14.63
CA THR A 10 -2.30 24.46 -15.25
C THR A 10 -2.20 22.99 -14.91
N HIS A 11 -1.01 22.41 -14.98
CA HIS A 11 -0.74 21.03 -14.62
C HIS A 11 -1.18 20.74 -13.17
N LYS A 12 -0.74 21.56 -12.23
CA LYS A 12 -1.13 21.44 -10.81
C LYS A 12 -2.65 21.52 -10.59
N LYS A 13 -3.34 22.44 -11.29
CA LYS A 13 -4.82 22.52 -11.19
C LYS A 13 -5.51 21.26 -11.69
N ILE A 14 -5.00 20.64 -12.75
CA ILE A 14 -5.55 19.39 -13.29
C ILE A 14 -5.35 18.25 -12.29
N ILE A 15 -4.14 18.12 -11.72
CA ILE A 15 -3.82 17.12 -10.69
C ILE A 15 -4.74 17.26 -9.48
N GLU A 16 -4.90 18.47 -8.92
CA GLU A 16 -5.76 18.71 -7.75
C GLU A 16 -7.23 18.38 -8.05
N SER A 17 -7.73 18.81 -9.22
CA SER A 17 -9.09 18.51 -9.65
C SER A 17 -9.29 17.01 -9.92
N GLY A 18 -8.33 16.36 -10.56
CA GLY A 18 -8.32 14.92 -10.80
C GLY A 18 -8.40 14.13 -9.51
N LYS A 19 -7.52 14.45 -8.56
CA LYS A 19 -7.49 13.82 -7.23
C LYS A 19 -8.85 13.89 -6.54
N LEU A 20 -9.46 15.07 -6.45
CA LEU A 20 -10.76 15.25 -5.83
C LEU A 20 -11.88 14.49 -6.56
N ASN A 21 -11.89 14.48 -7.89
CA ASN A 21 -12.88 13.73 -8.65
C ASN A 21 -12.73 12.23 -8.49
N PHE A 22 -11.50 11.72 -8.46
CA PHE A 22 -11.24 10.29 -8.25
C PHE A 22 -11.59 9.84 -6.82
N LEU A 23 -11.29 10.62 -5.79
CA LEU A 23 -11.71 10.34 -4.42
C LEU A 23 -13.24 10.28 -4.28
N ASN A 24 -13.97 11.18 -4.94
CA ASN A 24 -15.43 11.26 -4.82
C ASN A 24 -16.16 10.18 -5.62
N TYR A 25 -15.63 9.75 -6.77
CA TYR A 25 -16.39 8.93 -7.74
C TYR A 25 -15.70 7.62 -8.10
N GLY A 26 -14.43 7.43 -7.71
CA GLY A 26 -13.55 6.38 -8.23
C GLY A 26 -13.11 6.67 -9.67
N PHE A 27 -12.02 6.02 -10.11
CA PHE A 27 -11.49 6.23 -11.45
C PHE A 27 -12.54 5.96 -12.54
N GLU A 28 -13.23 4.82 -12.51
CA GLU A 28 -14.14 4.42 -13.57
C GLU A 28 -15.24 5.45 -13.83
N ARG A 29 -15.87 5.96 -12.75
CA ARG A 29 -17.00 6.90 -12.84
C ARG A 29 -16.59 8.37 -12.91
N ALA A 30 -15.33 8.70 -12.67
CA ALA A 30 -14.83 10.07 -12.81
C ALA A 30 -14.91 10.52 -14.26
N ASN A 31 -15.46 11.73 -14.49
CA ASN A 31 -15.69 12.27 -15.81
C ASN A 31 -14.64 13.32 -16.17
N LEU A 32 -13.88 13.08 -17.26
CA LEU A 32 -12.80 13.97 -17.70
C LEU A 32 -13.29 15.43 -17.94
N ARG A 33 -14.48 15.61 -18.52
CA ARG A 33 -15.02 16.95 -18.75
C ARG A 33 -15.31 17.68 -17.44
N LYS A 34 -15.75 16.93 -16.41
CA LYS A 34 -15.95 17.48 -15.07
C LYS A 34 -14.60 17.87 -14.44
N ILE A 35 -13.61 17.02 -14.53
CA ILE A 35 -12.23 17.30 -14.05
C ILE A 35 -11.70 18.60 -14.71
N CYS A 36 -11.81 18.74 -16.03
CA CYS A 36 -11.40 19.94 -16.74
C CYS A 36 -12.18 21.19 -16.29
N LYS A 37 -13.50 21.06 -16.13
CA LYS A 37 -14.35 22.16 -15.68
C LYS A 37 -13.97 22.62 -14.26
N ASP A 38 -13.78 21.68 -13.35
CA ASP A 38 -13.44 21.95 -11.95
C ASP A 38 -12.04 22.58 -11.83
N ALA A 39 -11.09 22.16 -12.71
CA ALA A 39 -9.77 22.76 -12.84
C ALA A 39 -9.76 24.15 -13.52
N GLY A 40 -10.88 24.56 -14.12
CA GLY A 40 -10.95 25.81 -14.89
C GLY A 40 -10.17 25.77 -16.20
N VAL A 41 -10.04 24.59 -16.83
CA VAL A 41 -9.30 24.39 -18.09
C VAL A 41 -10.19 23.80 -19.18
N THR A 42 -9.77 23.91 -20.43
CA THR A 42 -10.42 23.21 -21.54
C THR A 42 -9.90 21.76 -21.65
N THR A 43 -10.67 20.87 -22.28
CA THR A 43 -10.20 19.53 -22.61
C THR A 43 -8.96 19.55 -23.52
N GLY A 44 -8.85 20.50 -24.43
CA GLY A 44 -7.65 20.68 -25.25
C GLY A 44 -6.42 21.11 -24.44
N ALA A 45 -6.61 21.85 -23.33
CA ALA A 45 -5.52 22.16 -22.41
C ALA A 45 -5.12 20.91 -21.59
N PHE A 46 -6.07 20.09 -21.18
CA PHE A 46 -5.81 18.81 -20.50
C PHE A 46 -4.86 17.93 -21.33
N TYR A 47 -5.18 17.70 -22.61
CA TYR A 47 -4.39 16.84 -23.51
C TYR A 47 -2.98 17.35 -23.84
N ARG A 48 -2.59 18.53 -23.34
CA ARG A 48 -1.21 18.99 -23.35
C ARG A 48 -0.40 18.48 -22.16
N HIS A 49 -1.06 18.00 -21.12
CA HIS A 49 -0.46 17.57 -19.85
C HIS A 49 -0.54 16.06 -19.65
N PHE A 50 -1.61 15.45 -20.11
CA PHE A 50 -1.92 14.02 -19.90
C PHE A 50 -2.49 13.43 -21.19
N GLU A 51 -2.10 12.19 -21.52
CA GLU A 51 -2.60 11.48 -22.70
C GLU A 51 -4.07 11.16 -22.56
N ASP A 52 -4.49 10.73 -21.36
CA ASP A 52 -5.87 10.40 -21.03
C ASP A 52 -6.15 10.52 -19.51
N LYS A 53 -7.31 10.05 -19.09
CA LYS A 53 -7.72 10.05 -17.68
C LYS A 53 -6.88 9.07 -16.84
N GLU A 54 -6.43 7.96 -17.43
CA GLU A 54 -5.60 6.98 -16.75
C GLU A 54 -4.20 7.52 -16.50
N ASP A 55 -3.61 8.23 -17.46
CA ASP A 55 -2.31 8.89 -17.32
C ASP A 55 -2.31 9.86 -16.12
N LEU A 56 -3.36 10.68 -15.98
CA LEU A 56 -3.55 11.53 -14.80
C LEU A 56 -3.67 10.73 -13.50
N PHE A 57 -4.40 9.61 -13.51
CA PHE A 57 -4.56 8.78 -12.31
C PHE A 57 -3.24 8.12 -11.92
N VAL A 58 -2.53 7.59 -12.90
CA VAL A 58 -1.21 6.97 -12.74
C VAL A 58 -0.21 7.96 -12.15
N ASP A 59 -0.14 9.17 -12.70
CA ASP A 59 0.74 10.24 -12.20
C ASP A 59 0.50 10.53 -10.70
N LEU A 60 -0.75 10.45 -10.25
CA LEU A 60 -1.12 10.65 -8.86
C LEU A 60 -0.67 9.50 -7.94
N VAL A 61 -0.82 8.23 -8.35
CA VAL A 61 -0.68 7.09 -7.44
C VAL A 61 0.61 6.30 -7.62
N GLU A 62 1.25 6.35 -8.78
CA GLU A 62 2.47 5.58 -9.09
C GLU A 62 3.64 5.84 -8.15
N PRO A 63 3.93 7.11 -7.75
CA PRO A 63 4.98 7.34 -6.77
C PRO A 63 4.74 6.59 -5.45
N LEU A 64 3.52 6.64 -4.92
CA LEU A 64 3.17 5.93 -3.69
C LEU A 64 3.18 4.40 -3.88
N ALA A 65 2.70 3.90 -5.02
CA ALA A 65 2.73 2.47 -5.32
C ALA A 65 4.17 1.93 -5.33
N ASN A 66 5.11 2.67 -5.92
CA ASN A 66 6.52 2.31 -5.93
C ASN A 66 7.13 2.35 -4.53
N GLU A 67 6.84 3.39 -3.74
CA GLU A 67 7.30 3.51 -2.36
C GLU A 67 6.80 2.34 -1.49
N ILE A 68 5.55 1.92 -1.64
CA ILE A 68 5.00 0.75 -0.93
C ILE A 68 5.79 -0.53 -1.30
N LEU A 69 6.07 -0.74 -2.57
CA LEU A 69 6.86 -1.90 -3.02
C LEU A 69 8.31 -1.85 -2.51
N GLU A 70 8.91 -0.66 -2.41
CA GLU A 70 10.23 -0.46 -1.79
C GLU A 70 10.21 -0.81 -0.30
N PHE A 71 9.17 -0.43 0.45
CA PHE A 71 8.99 -0.85 1.84
C PHE A 71 8.96 -2.37 1.97
N TYR A 72 8.17 -3.07 1.14
CA TYR A 72 8.14 -4.53 1.13
C TYR A 72 9.52 -5.14 0.88
N SER A 73 10.24 -4.68 -0.12
CA SER A 73 11.59 -5.17 -0.45
C SER A 73 12.60 -4.94 0.68
N LYS A 74 12.52 -3.80 1.34
CA LYS A 74 13.38 -3.46 2.49
C LYS A 74 13.12 -4.45 3.66
N PHE A 75 11.88 -4.59 4.08
CA PHE A 75 11.52 -5.46 5.21
C PHE A 75 11.73 -6.93 4.91
N GLU A 76 11.47 -7.39 3.69
CA GLU A 76 11.84 -8.74 3.24
C GLU A 76 13.34 -8.98 3.42
N THR A 77 14.18 -8.05 2.99
CA THR A 77 15.63 -8.15 3.10
C THR A 77 16.09 -8.22 4.56
N GLU A 78 15.56 -7.36 5.43
CA GLU A 78 15.88 -7.31 6.86
C GLU A 78 15.46 -8.61 7.56
N SER A 79 14.25 -9.11 7.29
CA SER A 79 13.73 -10.37 7.83
C SER A 79 14.58 -11.57 7.42
N PHE A 80 15.01 -11.66 6.16
CA PHE A 80 15.87 -12.74 5.71
C PHE A 80 17.30 -12.65 6.27
N GLN A 81 17.82 -11.45 6.53
CA GLN A 81 19.12 -11.30 7.20
C GLN A 81 19.06 -11.78 8.64
N SER A 82 17.98 -11.47 9.38
CA SER A 82 17.76 -11.96 10.74
C SER A 82 17.62 -13.49 10.78
N LEU A 83 16.85 -14.08 9.88
CA LEU A 83 16.70 -15.53 9.75
C LEU A 83 18.03 -16.27 9.48
N LYS A 84 18.92 -15.67 8.67
CA LYS A 84 20.26 -16.24 8.38
C LYS A 84 21.19 -16.21 9.60
N ARG A 85 21.02 -15.21 10.49
CA ARG A 85 21.81 -15.11 11.74
C ARG A 85 21.25 -15.95 12.88
N ASP A 86 20.11 -16.61 12.66
CA ASP A 86 19.38 -17.37 13.67
C ASP A 86 18.79 -16.50 14.81
N GLU A 87 18.58 -15.23 14.51
CA GLU A 87 18.01 -14.20 15.40
C GLU A 87 16.47 -14.21 15.24
N LEU A 88 15.82 -15.33 15.58
CA LEU A 88 14.37 -15.49 15.38
C LEU A 88 13.54 -14.57 16.28
N GLU A 89 14.07 -14.19 17.46
CA GLU A 89 13.41 -13.24 18.37
C GLU A 89 13.32 -11.85 17.77
N ASP A 90 14.32 -11.44 16.97
CA ASP A 90 14.31 -10.13 16.31
C ASP A 90 13.32 -10.05 15.14
N LEU A 91 12.94 -11.21 14.56
CA LEU A 91 12.02 -11.25 13.42
C LEU A 91 10.65 -10.68 13.74
N ALA A 92 10.11 -10.97 14.92
CA ALA A 92 8.83 -10.44 15.37
C ALA A 92 8.88 -8.91 15.50
N ASP A 93 9.95 -8.39 16.11
CA ASP A 93 10.15 -6.96 16.30
C ASP A 93 10.36 -6.23 14.95
N ILE A 94 11.09 -6.81 14.01
CA ILE A 94 11.28 -6.30 12.66
C ILE A 94 9.91 -6.18 11.97
N ASN A 95 9.09 -7.22 12.01
CA ASN A 95 7.78 -7.24 11.37
C ASN A 95 6.82 -6.23 12.01
N VAL A 96 6.75 -6.16 13.34
CA VAL A 96 5.90 -5.20 14.06
C VAL A 96 6.32 -3.76 13.76
N ASN A 97 7.60 -3.45 13.90
CA ASN A 97 8.10 -2.09 13.67
C ASN A 97 7.95 -1.69 12.20
N GLY A 98 8.22 -2.61 11.26
CA GLY A 98 8.02 -2.40 9.83
C GLY A 98 6.57 -2.07 9.48
N SER A 99 5.63 -2.81 10.04
CA SER A 99 4.21 -2.57 9.82
C SER A 99 3.76 -1.21 10.36
N ILE A 100 4.27 -0.80 11.53
CA ILE A 100 3.98 0.52 12.10
C ILE A 100 4.58 1.63 11.24
N GLU A 101 5.84 1.49 10.82
CA GLU A 101 6.54 2.48 9.98
C GLU A 101 5.81 2.66 8.65
N ALA A 102 5.48 1.57 7.97
CA ALA A 102 4.75 1.58 6.71
C ALA A 102 3.35 2.20 6.87
N ALA A 103 2.60 1.82 7.90
CA ALA A 103 1.25 2.36 8.13
C ALA A 103 1.27 3.87 8.42
N LEU A 104 2.23 4.37 9.22
CA LEU A 104 2.39 5.81 9.49
C LEU A 104 2.77 6.58 8.22
N TYR A 105 3.67 6.02 7.41
CA TYR A 105 4.07 6.64 6.15
C TYR A 105 2.88 6.78 5.19
N MET A 106 2.10 5.71 5.02
CA MET A 106 0.91 5.71 4.17
C MET A 106 -0.19 6.62 4.74
N PHE A 107 -0.34 6.69 6.05
CA PHE A 107 -1.27 7.63 6.68
C PHE A 107 -0.92 9.09 6.38
N GLY A 108 0.36 9.45 6.33
CA GLY A 108 0.81 10.77 5.87
C GLY A 108 0.42 11.10 4.42
N LYS A 109 0.12 10.07 3.61
CA LYS A 109 -0.32 10.17 2.21
C LYS A 109 -1.72 9.57 2.00
N LYS A 110 -2.57 9.63 3.02
CA LYS A 110 -3.85 8.93 3.12
C LYS A 110 -4.74 9.05 1.89
N GLU A 111 -4.89 10.24 1.31
CA GLU A 111 -5.73 10.45 0.12
C GLU A 111 -5.21 9.67 -1.10
N LEU A 112 -3.88 9.64 -1.32
CA LEU A 112 -3.27 8.88 -2.41
C LEU A 112 -3.34 7.37 -2.15
N PHE A 113 -3.19 6.97 -0.90
CA PHE A 113 -3.37 5.58 -0.47
C PHE A 113 -4.80 5.11 -0.72
N GLU A 114 -5.80 5.93 -0.37
CA GLU A 114 -7.21 5.65 -0.63
C GLU A 114 -7.50 5.50 -2.13
N LEU A 115 -6.94 6.38 -2.97
CA LEU A 115 -7.04 6.27 -4.42
C LEU A 115 -6.48 4.94 -4.93
N LEU A 116 -5.27 4.59 -4.50
CA LEU A 116 -4.57 3.40 -4.95
C LEU A 116 -5.28 2.11 -4.54
N MET A 117 -5.75 2.03 -3.30
CA MET A 117 -6.31 0.80 -2.73
C MET A 117 -7.79 0.59 -3.05
N TYR A 118 -8.57 1.67 -3.18
CA TYR A 118 -10.04 1.56 -3.24
C TYR A 118 -10.69 2.19 -4.47
N HIS A 119 -9.97 3.05 -5.19
CA HIS A 119 -10.53 3.82 -6.31
C HIS A 119 -9.86 3.55 -7.66
N ALA A 120 -8.97 2.56 -7.75
CA ALA A 120 -8.15 2.28 -8.93
C ALA A 120 -8.83 1.36 -9.97
N TYR A 121 -10.06 0.90 -9.72
CA TYR A 121 -10.74 -0.02 -10.65
C TYR A 121 -10.85 0.58 -12.06
N GLY A 122 -10.43 -0.21 -13.07
CA GLY A 122 -10.34 0.21 -14.47
C GLY A 122 -8.99 0.82 -14.88
N THR A 123 -7.97 0.80 -14.00
CA THR A 123 -6.59 1.19 -14.28
C THR A 123 -5.64 0.00 -14.17
N LYS A 124 -4.35 0.20 -14.52
CA LYS A 124 -3.29 -0.78 -14.28
C LYS A 124 -3.09 -1.14 -12.80
N TYR A 125 -3.62 -0.32 -11.86
CA TYR A 125 -3.56 -0.53 -10.42
C TYR A 125 -4.81 -1.18 -9.82
N ALA A 126 -5.77 -1.62 -10.64
CA ALA A 126 -7.05 -2.18 -10.17
C ALA A 126 -6.90 -3.31 -9.14
N ASN A 127 -5.82 -4.10 -9.24
CA ASN A 127 -5.54 -5.25 -8.37
C ASN A 127 -4.31 -5.01 -7.47
N PHE A 128 -4.02 -3.75 -7.11
CA PHE A 128 -2.82 -3.45 -6.34
C PHE A 128 -2.86 -4.05 -4.93
N ALA A 129 -4.02 -4.10 -4.29
CA ALA A 129 -4.20 -4.77 -3.00
C ALA A 129 -3.90 -6.27 -3.08
N ASP A 130 -4.42 -6.96 -4.11
CA ASP A 130 -4.16 -8.38 -4.32
C ASP A 130 -2.67 -8.64 -4.55
N LYS A 131 -1.99 -7.76 -5.28
CA LYS A 131 -0.53 -7.83 -5.47
C LYS A 131 0.24 -7.76 -4.14
N LEU A 132 -0.21 -6.95 -3.18
CA LEU A 132 0.42 -6.89 -1.86
C LEU A 132 0.23 -8.20 -1.09
N VAL A 133 -0.96 -8.81 -1.18
CA VAL A 133 -1.22 -10.13 -0.59
C VAL A 133 -0.34 -11.20 -1.23
N GLU A 134 -0.20 -11.22 -2.55
CA GLU A 134 0.69 -12.16 -3.26
C GLU A 134 2.15 -12.02 -2.80
N LEU A 135 2.65 -10.80 -2.61
CA LEU A 135 3.99 -10.56 -2.08
C LEU A 135 4.15 -11.09 -0.64
N GLU A 136 3.14 -10.91 0.21
CA GLU A 136 3.15 -11.42 1.58
C GLU A 136 3.12 -12.96 1.59
N ASP A 137 2.27 -13.59 0.76
CA ASP A 137 2.20 -15.04 0.58
C ASP A 137 3.57 -15.63 0.16
N GLU A 138 4.23 -15.02 -0.80
CA GLU A 138 5.56 -15.45 -1.27
C GLU A 138 6.61 -15.33 -0.17
N ASN A 139 6.62 -14.21 0.54
CA ASN A 139 7.53 -13.98 1.66
C ASN A 139 7.29 -15.01 2.77
N ARG A 140 6.04 -15.26 3.13
CA ARG A 140 5.64 -16.24 4.14
C ARG A 140 6.11 -17.65 3.79
N LYS A 141 5.91 -18.08 2.55
CA LYS A 141 6.38 -19.37 2.05
C LYS A 141 7.91 -19.51 2.17
N LYS A 142 8.65 -18.47 1.81
CA LYS A 142 10.14 -18.47 1.93
C LYS A 142 10.56 -18.61 3.40
N VAL A 143 9.91 -17.84 4.31
CA VAL A 143 10.18 -17.92 5.76
C VAL A 143 9.89 -19.34 6.28
N PHE A 144 8.75 -19.92 5.90
CA PHE A 144 8.40 -21.27 6.32
C PHE A 144 9.40 -22.32 5.82
N GLN A 145 9.87 -22.24 4.59
CA GLN A 145 10.89 -23.15 4.07
C GLN A 145 12.20 -23.09 4.86
N ILE A 146 12.63 -21.91 5.28
CA ILE A 146 13.85 -21.73 6.07
C ILE A 146 13.66 -22.33 7.48
N VAL A 147 12.52 -22.10 8.11
CA VAL A 147 12.25 -22.55 9.48
C VAL A 147 11.93 -24.04 9.54
N ALA A 148 11.26 -24.61 8.54
CA ALA A 148 10.91 -26.04 8.48
C ALA A 148 12.13 -26.97 8.56
N GLY A 149 13.29 -26.52 8.08
CA GLY A 149 14.54 -27.25 8.24
C GLY A 149 15.07 -27.31 9.69
N LYS A 150 14.50 -26.52 10.61
CA LYS A 150 14.98 -26.34 11.98
C LYS A 150 14.04 -26.92 13.05
N LYS A 151 12.73 -27.00 12.78
CA LYS A 151 11.70 -27.42 13.74
C LYS A 151 10.56 -28.20 13.07
N GLN A 152 9.86 -29.02 13.86
CA GLN A 152 8.65 -29.69 13.41
C GLN A 152 7.50 -28.69 13.36
N MET A 153 7.07 -28.35 12.15
CA MET A 153 5.98 -27.40 11.89
C MET A 153 4.67 -28.10 11.60
N ILE A 154 3.56 -27.43 11.90
CA ILE A 154 2.24 -27.83 11.43
C ILE A 154 2.18 -27.56 9.92
N GLU A 155 1.71 -28.52 9.14
CA GLU A 155 1.44 -28.31 7.71
C GLU A 155 0.24 -27.39 7.55
N ILE A 156 0.47 -26.20 6.99
CA ILE A 156 -0.55 -25.17 6.77
C ILE A 156 -0.89 -25.14 5.28
N PRO A 157 -2.16 -25.37 4.88
CA PRO A 157 -2.56 -25.25 3.49
C PRO A 157 -2.27 -23.85 2.93
N GLU A 158 -1.80 -23.77 1.68
CA GLU A 158 -1.52 -22.48 1.01
C GLU A 158 -2.73 -21.53 0.99
N THR A 159 -3.94 -22.09 0.81
CA THR A 159 -5.18 -21.32 0.89
C THR A 159 -5.41 -20.67 2.26
N THR A 160 -4.97 -21.33 3.35
CA THR A 160 -5.07 -20.76 4.70
C THR A 160 -4.06 -19.64 4.88
N ILE A 161 -2.83 -19.80 4.37
CA ILE A 161 -1.81 -18.73 4.38
C ILE A 161 -2.37 -17.51 3.65
N HIS A 162 -2.85 -17.67 2.43
CA HIS A 162 -3.45 -16.60 1.63
C HIS A 162 -4.58 -15.87 2.36
N LEU A 163 -5.51 -16.60 2.98
CA LEU A 163 -6.63 -16.00 3.72
C LEU A 163 -6.14 -15.17 4.92
N LEU A 164 -5.12 -15.64 5.64
CA LEU A 164 -4.56 -14.91 6.79
C LEU A 164 -3.76 -13.69 6.36
N ASP A 165 -2.96 -13.79 5.30
CA ASP A 165 -2.20 -12.67 4.77
C ASP A 165 -3.13 -11.61 4.16
N HIS A 166 -4.21 -12.04 3.47
CA HIS A 166 -5.27 -11.13 3.01
C HIS A 166 -5.95 -10.41 4.19
N ALA A 167 -6.29 -11.12 5.26
CA ALA A 167 -6.89 -10.51 6.45
C ALA A 167 -5.94 -9.50 7.12
N TYR A 168 -4.65 -9.81 7.18
CA TYR A 168 -3.63 -8.93 7.72
C TYR A 168 -3.48 -7.63 6.92
N ILE A 169 -3.29 -7.74 5.59
CA ILE A 169 -3.16 -6.57 4.70
C ILE A 169 -4.42 -5.71 4.77
N ASN A 170 -5.60 -6.33 4.71
CA ASN A 170 -6.87 -5.60 4.83
C ASN A 170 -6.98 -4.86 6.16
N ALA A 171 -6.62 -5.49 7.28
CA ALA A 171 -6.65 -4.84 8.59
C ALA A 171 -5.73 -3.60 8.65
N LEU A 172 -4.53 -3.66 8.07
CA LEU A 172 -3.63 -2.50 7.98
C LEU A 172 -4.22 -1.39 7.09
N CYS A 173 -4.81 -1.73 5.96
CA CYS A 173 -5.49 -0.76 5.08
C CYS A 173 -6.63 -0.04 5.81
N GLU A 174 -7.48 -0.78 6.52
CA GLU A 174 -8.58 -0.21 7.31
C GLU A 174 -8.09 0.72 8.42
N ILE A 175 -6.98 0.37 9.09
CA ILE A 175 -6.35 1.24 10.09
C ILE A 175 -5.93 2.57 9.46
N ILE A 176 -5.25 2.53 8.30
CA ILE A 176 -4.78 3.74 7.61
C ILE A 176 -5.97 4.63 7.22
N ILE A 177 -7.03 4.05 6.69
CA ILE A 177 -8.19 4.80 6.19
C ILE A 177 -9.07 5.35 7.32
N HIS A 178 -9.27 4.60 8.40
CA HIS A 178 -10.22 4.98 9.44
C HIS A 178 -9.61 5.73 10.63
N SER A 179 -8.29 5.66 10.84
CA SER A 179 -7.62 6.42 11.91
C SER A 179 -7.68 7.92 11.64
N LYS A 180 -7.75 8.68 12.74
CA LYS A 180 -7.81 10.15 12.73
C LYS A 180 -6.48 10.79 13.12
N THR A 181 -5.61 10.04 13.81
CA THR A 181 -4.34 10.52 14.33
C THR A 181 -3.23 9.49 14.11
N GLU A 182 -1.98 9.94 14.02
CA GLU A 182 -0.80 9.06 13.99
C GLU A 182 -0.72 8.15 15.23
N SER A 183 -1.17 8.63 16.39
CA SER A 183 -1.21 7.83 17.62
C SER A 183 -2.16 6.63 17.49
N GLU A 184 -3.34 6.82 16.88
CA GLU A 184 -4.27 5.73 16.58
C GLU A 184 -3.67 4.74 15.57
N VAL A 185 -3.04 5.23 14.50
CA VAL A 185 -2.36 4.38 13.52
C VAL A 185 -1.30 3.54 14.21
N ARG A 186 -0.41 4.15 14.97
CA ARG A 186 0.68 3.47 15.68
C ARG A 186 0.15 2.38 16.63
N MET A 187 -0.84 2.72 17.45
CA MET A 187 -1.42 1.81 18.43
C MET A 187 -2.11 0.62 17.73
N ASN A 188 -2.97 0.90 16.77
CA ASN A 188 -3.76 -0.13 16.10
C ASN A 188 -2.89 -1.04 15.22
N SER A 189 -1.92 -0.47 14.48
CA SER A 189 -0.98 -1.25 13.67
C SER A 189 -0.11 -2.15 14.54
N LYS A 190 0.34 -1.67 15.70
CA LYS A 190 1.08 -2.48 16.66
C LYS A 190 0.25 -3.68 17.12
N ILE A 191 -0.98 -3.46 17.58
CA ILE A 191 -1.87 -4.53 18.07
C ILE A 191 -2.13 -5.57 16.99
N VAL A 192 -2.43 -5.13 15.77
CA VAL A 192 -2.71 -6.04 14.65
C VAL A 192 -1.45 -6.82 14.26
N ALA A 193 -0.30 -6.15 14.14
CA ALA A 193 0.95 -6.82 13.80
C ALA A 193 1.38 -7.84 14.87
N GLU A 194 1.28 -7.51 16.15
CA GLU A 194 1.54 -8.45 17.26
C GLU A 194 0.58 -9.65 17.23
N PHE A 195 -0.70 -9.43 16.99
CA PHE A 195 -1.70 -10.50 16.90
C PHE A 195 -1.36 -11.50 15.80
N PHE A 196 -1.05 -11.02 14.59
CA PHE A 196 -0.72 -11.91 13.48
C PHE A 196 0.65 -12.57 13.66
N ASN A 197 1.67 -11.85 14.16
CA ASN A 197 2.98 -12.45 14.43
C ASN A 197 2.90 -13.56 15.46
N ASN A 198 2.24 -13.33 16.59
CA ASN A 198 2.04 -14.37 17.62
C ASN A 198 1.25 -15.57 17.07
N GLY A 199 0.26 -15.33 16.20
CA GLY A 199 -0.46 -16.38 15.49
C GLY A 199 0.48 -17.23 14.62
N TRP A 200 1.32 -16.58 13.83
CA TRP A 200 2.29 -17.26 12.98
C TRP A 200 3.37 -18.01 13.77
N GLU A 201 3.86 -17.47 14.89
CA GLU A 201 4.80 -18.13 15.78
C GLU A 201 4.21 -19.40 16.37
N ASN A 202 2.98 -19.33 16.88
CA ASN A 202 2.28 -20.50 17.38
C ASN A 202 2.10 -21.59 16.31
N LEU A 203 1.79 -21.22 15.07
CA LEU A 203 1.65 -22.17 13.97
C LEU A 203 3.00 -22.75 13.52
N ARG A 204 4.10 -22.04 13.72
CA ARG A 204 5.46 -22.53 13.47
C ARG A 204 6.02 -23.42 14.61
N GLY A 205 5.38 -23.45 15.77
CA GLY A 205 5.79 -24.25 16.93
C GLY A 205 6.86 -23.61 17.81
N PHE A 206 6.92 -22.28 17.86
CA PHE A 206 7.75 -21.50 18.80
C PHE A 206 7.08 -20.21 19.22
#